data_25af32d9c2ad66813050269b4e480757
#
_entry.id   25af32d9c2ad66813050269b4e480757
#
_cell.length_a   1.000
_cell.length_b   1.000
_cell.length_c   1.000
_cell.angle_alpha   90.00
_cell.angle_beta   90.00
_cell.angle_gamma   90.00
#
_symmetry.space_group_name_H-M   'P 1'
#
loop_
_entity.id
_entity.type
_entity.pdbx_description
1 polymer ?
#
loop_
_entity_poly.entity_id
_entity_poly.type
_entity_poly.pdbx_seq_one_letter_code
_entity_poly.pdbx_strand_id
1 'polypeptide(L)'
;MTGKDLSEVVSKIKGEKGTKVELTVLRGETAEEITAVVTRDKVEAQTVDYRMMADQIGYIAISEFDTVTYEQYKKALEDLEAQGMKGLVVDLRNNPGGNLMTVCDMLDLMLPKGPIVFTEDKGGHKEQIDSDEEHKFEKPMAVLTNGNSASASEIYAGAIQDYGIGEIVGTTTYGKGVVQPVSYTH
;
A
#
# COMPACT_ATOMS: atom_id res chain seq x y z
N MET A 1 12.71 -30.21 -6.05
CA MET A 1 11.28 -30.20 -5.64
C MET A 1 10.36 -29.91 -6.82
N THR A 2 10.74 -30.25 -8.01
CA THR A 2 9.94 -30.11 -9.23
C THR A 2 8.66 -30.94 -9.12
N GLY A 3 7.48 -30.33 -9.31
CA GLY A 3 6.19 -31.02 -9.25
C GLY A 3 5.58 -31.22 -7.84
N LYS A 4 6.15 -30.62 -6.79
CA LYS A 4 5.55 -30.61 -5.45
C LYS A 4 4.60 -29.44 -5.27
N ASP A 5 3.63 -29.60 -4.35
CA ASP A 5 2.74 -28.52 -3.94
C ASP A 5 3.55 -27.32 -3.43
N LEU A 6 3.17 -26.12 -3.86
CA LEU A 6 3.82 -24.87 -3.47
C LEU A 6 3.84 -24.69 -1.95
N SER A 7 2.79 -25.09 -1.25
CA SER A 7 2.68 -25.02 0.21
C SER A 7 3.70 -25.90 0.92
N GLU A 8 4.01 -27.09 0.39
CA GLU A 8 5.07 -27.97 0.92
C GLU A 8 6.46 -27.33 0.73
N VAL A 9 6.69 -26.68 -0.41
CA VAL A 9 7.96 -25.99 -0.69
C VAL A 9 8.12 -24.80 0.26
N VAL A 10 7.09 -23.97 0.38
CA VAL A 10 7.08 -22.80 1.26
C VAL A 10 7.31 -23.18 2.71
N SER A 11 6.68 -24.28 3.21
CA SER A 11 6.86 -24.73 4.59
C SER A 11 8.30 -25.15 4.93
N LYS A 12 9.06 -25.63 3.94
CA LYS A 12 10.48 -25.99 4.10
C LYS A 12 11.42 -24.79 4.01
N ILE A 13 11.06 -23.79 3.21
CA ILE A 13 11.83 -22.55 3.09
C ILE A 13 11.63 -21.67 4.33
N LYS A 14 10.41 -21.55 4.84
CA LYS A 14 10.10 -20.81 6.08
C LYS A 14 10.79 -21.48 7.27
N GLY A 15 11.08 -20.66 8.28
CA GLY A 15 11.66 -21.10 9.55
C GLY A 15 12.02 -19.94 10.44
N GLU A 16 12.60 -20.20 11.59
CA GLU A 16 12.95 -19.19 12.58
C GLU A 16 13.98 -18.19 12.04
N LYS A 17 13.79 -16.89 12.35
CA LYS A 17 14.71 -15.81 11.99
C LYS A 17 16.13 -16.13 12.46
N GLY A 18 17.11 -15.87 11.59
CA GLY A 18 18.53 -16.14 11.85
C GLY A 18 18.98 -17.54 11.50
N THR A 19 18.08 -18.51 11.28
CA THR A 19 18.44 -19.84 10.80
C THR A 19 18.77 -19.83 9.31
N LYS A 20 19.54 -20.81 8.84
CA LYS A 20 19.95 -20.89 7.44
C LYS A 20 19.15 -21.95 6.70
N VAL A 21 18.89 -21.71 5.43
CA VAL A 21 18.35 -22.68 4.48
C VAL A 21 19.23 -22.71 3.24
N GLU A 22 19.55 -23.91 2.77
CA GLU A 22 20.22 -24.10 1.49
C GLU A 22 19.16 -24.33 0.40
N LEU A 23 19.23 -23.53 -0.64
CA LEU A 23 18.31 -23.58 -1.78
C LEU A 23 19.11 -23.86 -3.05
N THR A 24 18.73 -24.91 -3.77
CA THR A 24 19.18 -25.14 -5.14
C THR A 24 18.05 -24.85 -6.09
N VAL A 25 18.25 -23.88 -6.98
CA VAL A 25 17.28 -23.46 -7.99
C VAL A 25 17.83 -23.71 -9.39
N LEU A 26 16.93 -24.05 -10.31
CA LEU A 26 17.23 -24.13 -11.74
C LEU A 26 16.93 -22.76 -12.37
N ARG A 27 17.90 -22.15 -13.05
CA ARG A 27 17.74 -20.85 -13.69
C ARG A 27 18.01 -20.93 -15.19
N GLY A 28 17.24 -20.12 -15.94
CA GLY A 28 17.37 -19.99 -17.39
C GLY A 28 16.85 -21.19 -18.18
N GLU A 29 16.91 -21.08 -19.50
CA GLU A 29 16.47 -22.13 -20.44
C GLU A 29 17.35 -23.39 -20.37
N THR A 30 18.59 -23.26 -19.96
CA THR A 30 19.56 -24.36 -19.80
C THR A 30 19.43 -25.09 -18.48
N ALA A 31 18.50 -24.67 -17.61
CA ALA A 31 18.29 -25.27 -16.26
C ALA A 31 19.58 -25.35 -15.44
N GLU A 32 20.39 -24.27 -15.45
CA GLU A 32 21.62 -24.21 -14.64
C GLU A 32 21.29 -24.29 -13.14
N GLU A 33 21.96 -25.21 -12.45
CA GLU A 33 21.80 -25.38 -10.99
C GLU A 33 22.60 -24.27 -10.25
N ILE A 34 21.86 -23.46 -9.46
CA ILE A 34 22.48 -22.47 -8.59
C ILE A 34 22.13 -22.81 -7.15
N THR A 35 23.14 -23.06 -6.34
CA THR A 35 22.97 -23.30 -4.90
C THR A 35 23.35 -22.06 -4.11
N ALA A 36 22.46 -21.62 -3.21
CA ALA A 36 22.66 -20.49 -2.32
C ALA A 36 22.26 -20.84 -0.89
N VAL A 37 23.06 -20.41 0.08
CA VAL A 37 22.71 -20.48 1.50
C VAL A 37 22.12 -19.13 1.90
N VAL A 38 20.84 -19.13 2.28
CA VAL A 38 20.08 -17.94 2.67
C VAL A 38 19.85 -17.95 4.17
N THR A 39 20.14 -16.84 4.84
CA THR A 39 19.75 -16.65 6.26
C THR A 39 18.32 -16.17 6.29
N ARG A 40 17.47 -16.86 7.04
CA ARG A 40 16.06 -16.48 7.20
C ARG A 40 15.95 -15.19 8.00
N ASP A 41 15.13 -14.28 7.50
CA ASP A 41 14.76 -13.06 8.19
C ASP A 41 13.26 -12.80 8.04
N LYS A 42 12.72 -11.83 8.79
CA LYS A 42 11.37 -11.32 8.56
C LYS A 42 11.37 -10.65 7.19
N VAL A 43 10.63 -11.21 6.24
CA VAL A 43 10.39 -10.59 4.95
C VAL A 43 9.11 -9.79 5.08
N GLU A 44 9.22 -8.47 5.04
CA GLU A 44 8.07 -7.59 4.95
C GLU A 44 7.62 -7.51 3.48
N ALA A 45 6.32 -7.59 3.26
CA ALA A 45 5.77 -7.40 1.93
C ALA A 45 6.12 -5.98 1.44
N GLN A 46 6.61 -5.88 0.21
CA GLN A 46 6.79 -4.59 -0.43
C GLN A 46 5.48 -4.21 -1.10
N THR A 47 4.76 -3.27 -0.50
CA THR A 47 3.46 -2.78 -0.98
C THR A 47 3.56 -1.41 -1.65
N VAL A 48 4.71 -0.76 -1.52
CA VAL A 48 4.98 0.58 -2.09
C VAL A 48 6.24 0.53 -2.94
N ASP A 49 6.10 0.88 -4.22
CA ASP A 49 7.19 1.18 -5.13
C ASP A 49 7.20 2.67 -5.45
N TYR A 50 8.38 3.29 -5.51
CA TYR A 50 8.46 4.72 -5.81
C TYR A 50 9.72 5.08 -6.62
N ARG A 51 9.62 6.17 -7.35
CA ARG A 51 10.74 6.75 -8.10
C ARG A 51 10.50 8.23 -8.39
N MET A 52 11.58 8.96 -8.57
CA MET A 52 11.53 10.28 -9.20
C MET A 52 11.41 10.12 -10.72
N MET A 53 10.43 10.78 -11.30
CA MET A 53 10.23 10.89 -12.75
C MET A 53 10.91 12.17 -13.29
N ALA A 54 10.83 12.39 -14.61
CA ALA A 54 11.23 13.66 -15.21
C ALA A 54 10.48 14.85 -14.56
N ASP A 55 11.06 16.04 -14.70
CA ASP A 55 10.49 17.30 -14.17
C ASP A 55 10.29 17.32 -12.64
N GLN A 56 11.01 16.46 -11.93
CA GLN A 56 10.93 16.32 -10.47
C GLN A 56 9.52 15.93 -10.00
N ILE A 57 8.84 15.07 -10.73
CA ILE A 57 7.57 14.48 -10.33
C ILE A 57 7.86 13.18 -9.58
N GLY A 58 7.43 13.10 -8.32
CA GLY A 58 7.42 11.86 -7.54
C GLY A 58 6.33 10.92 -8.07
N TYR A 59 6.64 9.64 -8.17
CA TYR A 59 5.67 8.59 -8.48
C TYR A 59 5.72 7.54 -7.39
N ILE A 60 4.56 7.24 -6.81
CA ILE A 60 4.39 6.20 -5.78
C ILE A 60 3.28 5.26 -6.25
N ALA A 61 3.59 3.98 -6.42
CA ALA A 61 2.61 2.93 -6.69
C ALA A 61 2.35 2.12 -5.41
N ILE A 62 1.08 1.91 -5.08
CA ILE A 62 0.65 1.18 -3.89
C ILE A 62 -0.16 -0.02 -4.35
N SER A 63 0.32 -1.24 -4.06
CA SER A 63 -0.34 -2.48 -4.48
C SER A 63 -1.49 -2.90 -3.58
N GLU A 64 -1.39 -2.60 -2.27
CA GLU A 64 -2.41 -2.85 -1.26
C GLU A 64 -2.14 -2.02 0.01
N PHE A 65 -3.13 -1.89 0.88
CA PHE A 65 -2.99 -1.24 2.18
C PHE A 65 -2.82 -2.29 3.29
N ASP A 66 -1.57 -2.73 3.52
CA ASP A 66 -1.20 -3.60 4.64
C ASP A 66 -0.60 -2.76 5.79
N THR A 67 -0.38 -3.36 6.93
CA THR A 67 0.20 -2.72 8.14
C THR A 67 1.59 -2.11 7.89
N VAL A 68 2.34 -2.63 6.92
CA VAL A 68 3.67 -2.13 6.54
C VAL A 68 3.62 -0.96 5.55
N THR A 69 2.46 -0.72 4.91
CA THR A 69 2.32 0.24 3.81
C THR A 69 2.53 1.67 4.28
N TYR A 70 2.06 2.02 5.48
CA TYR A 70 2.22 3.36 6.03
C TYR A 70 3.70 3.78 6.13
N GLU A 71 4.54 2.96 6.75
CA GLU A 71 5.96 3.27 6.91
C GLU A 71 6.70 3.33 5.56
N GLN A 72 6.34 2.44 4.63
CA GLN A 72 6.91 2.45 3.28
C GLN A 72 6.48 3.70 2.50
N TYR A 73 5.23 4.12 2.63
CA TYR A 73 4.70 5.33 1.99
C TYR A 73 5.34 6.60 2.55
N LYS A 74 5.40 6.71 3.89
CA LYS A 74 6.07 7.83 4.58
C LYS A 74 7.51 7.97 4.14
N LYS A 75 8.26 6.86 4.14
CA LYS A 75 9.64 6.84 3.64
C LYS A 75 9.75 7.27 2.19
N ALA A 76 8.84 6.82 1.32
CA ALA A 76 8.80 7.20 -0.08
C ALA A 76 8.60 8.72 -0.25
N LEU A 77 7.69 9.32 0.52
CA LEU A 77 7.48 10.77 0.53
C LEU A 77 8.72 11.52 0.98
N GLU A 78 9.32 11.12 2.11
CA GLU A 78 10.53 11.75 2.65
C GLU A 78 11.70 11.67 1.66
N ASP A 79 11.93 10.52 1.02
CA ASP A 79 12.99 10.33 0.04
C ASP A 79 12.76 11.16 -1.24
N LEU A 80 11.51 11.28 -1.71
CA LEU A 80 11.16 12.10 -2.87
C LEU A 80 11.26 13.60 -2.56
N GLU A 81 10.84 14.02 -1.38
CA GLU A 81 11.02 15.39 -0.89
C GLU A 81 12.50 15.78 -0.83
N ALA A 82 13.35 14.92 -0.26
CA ALA A 82 14.79 15.14 -0.18
C ALA A 82 15.46 15.26 -1.57
N GLN A 83 14.86 14.63 -2.60
CA GLN A 83 15.28 14.75 -4.00
C GLN A 83 14.73 16.01 -4.70
N GLY A 84 13.95 16.84 -4.01
CA GLY A 84 13.38 18.08 -4.54
C GLY A 84 12.12 17.88 -5.39
N MET A 85 11.24 16.94 -4.99
CA MET A 85 9.96 16.71 -5.64
C MET A 85 9.11 17.98 -5.74
N LYS A 86 8.55 18.24 -6.92
CA LYS A 86 7.68 19.38 -7.22
C LYS A 86 6.20 19.03 -7.36
N GLY A 87 5.89 17.77 -7.56
CA GLY A 87 4.54 17.24 -7.67
C GLY A 87 4.55 15.73 -7.47
N LEU A 88 3.39 15.16 -7.18
CA LEU A 88 3.25 13.74 -6.82
C LEU A 88 2.19 13.05 -7.67
N VAL A 89 2.49 11.85 -8.13
CA VAL A 89 1.53 10.91 -8.70
C VAL A 89 1.44 9.70 -7.77
N VAL A 90 0.25 9.43 -7.25
CA VAL A 90 -0.05 8.20 -6.49
C VAL A 90 -0.84 7.25 -7.37
N ASP A 91 -0.32 6.05 -7.58
CA ASP A 91 -0.96 5.05 -8.44
C ASP A 91 -1.64 3.97 -7.59
N LEU A 92 -2.97 3.97 -7.63
CA LEU A 92 -3.85 3.00 -6.95
C LEU A 92 -4.53 2.05 -7.94
N ARG A 93 -4.10 2.03 -9.18
CA ARG A 93 -4.67 1.10 -10.18
C ARG A 93 -4.39 -0.34 -9.78
N ASN A 94 -5.42 -1.18 -9.85
CA ASN A 94 -5.40 -2.59 -9.42
C ASN A 94 -5.15 -2.82 -7.92
N ASN A 95 -5.26 -1.79 -7.09
CA ASN A 95 -5.17 -1.92 -5.65
C ASN A 95 -6.55 -2.23 -5.05
N PRO A 96 -6.77 -3.43 -4.49
CA PRO A 96 -8.09 -3.85 -3.99
C PRO A 96 -8.47 -3.20 -2.64
N GLY A 97 -7.61 -2.36 -2.09
CA GLY A 97 -7.76 -1.77 -0.77
C GLY A 97 -6.92 -2.46 0.30
N GLY A 98 -7.48 -2.63 1.48
CA GLY A 98 -6.82 -3.27 2.61
C GLY A 98 -7.22 -2.65 3.96
N ASN A 99 -6.26 -2.40 4.82
CA ASN A 99 -6.47 -1.95 6.19
C ASN A 99 -6.95 -0.49 6.25
N LEU A 100 -8.06 -0.26 6.95
CA LEU A 100 -8.68 1.07 7.12
C LEU A 100 -7.76 2.03 7.88
N MET A 101 -7.14 1.60 8.97
CA MET A 101 -6.28 2.48 9.75
C MET A 101 -5.06 2.90 8.96
N THR A 102 -4.45 1.97 8.20
CA THR A 102 -3.30 2.27 7.35
C THR A 102 -3.60 3.39 6.34
N VAL A 103 -4.76 3.34 5.66
CA VAL A 103 -5.12 4.40 4.71
C VAL A 103 -5.43 5.72 5.42
N CYS A 104 -6.02 5.69 6.62
CA CYS A 104 -6.24 6.89 7.41
C CYS A 104 -4.93 7.53 7.87
N ASP A 105 -3.98 6.74 8.38
CA ASP A 105 -2.66 7.23 8.78
C ASP A 105 -1.89 7.84 7.59
N MET A 106 -2.02 7.24 6.40
CA MET A 106 -1.42 7.80 5.19
C MET A 106 -2.08 9.12 4.75
N LEU A 107 -3.40 9.21 4.86
CA LEU A 107 -4.14 10.43 4.54
C LEU A 107 -3.87 11.55 5.55
N ASP A 108 -3.62 11.22 6.80
CA ASP A 108 -3.23 12.18 7.82
C ASP A 108 -1.92 12.91 7.47
N LEU A 109 -1.01 12.26 6.74
CA LEU A 109 0.19 12.92 6.19
C LEU A 109 -0.11 13.90 5.04
N MET A 110 -1.31 13.87 4.47
CA MET A 110 -1.64 14.57 3.24
C MET A 110 -2.66 15.69 3.46
N LEU A 111 -3.63 15.45 4.36
CA LEU A 111 -4.82 16.29 4.50
C LEU A 111 -4.62 17.42 5.53
N PRO A 112 -5.31 18.55 5.35
CA PRO A 112 -5.51 19.49 6.45
C PRO A 112 -6.42 18.84 7.50
N LYS A 113 -6.54 19.48 8.68
CA LYS A 113 -7.44 19.05 9.74
C LYS A 113 -8.88 18.88 9.25
N GLY A 114 -9.46 17.73 9.56
CA GLY A 114 -10.85 17.42 9.24
C GLY A 114 -11.12 15.95 9.04
N PRO A 115 -12.35 15.59 8.67
CA PRO A 115 -12.75 14.20 8.54
C PRO A 115 -12.05 13.50 7.37
N ILE A 116 -11.46 12.32 7.63
CA ILE A 116 -10.92 11.42 6.61
C ILE A 116 -12.03 10.49 6.12
N VAL A 117 -12.70 9.83 7.06
CA VAL A 117 -13.76 8.85 6.78
C VAL A 117 -14.70 8.75 7.97
N PHE A 118 -15.94 8.43 7.69
CA PHE A 118 -16.87 7.99 8.72
C PHE A 118 -17.49 6.65 8.32
N THR A 119 -17.78 5.83 9.33
CA THR A 119 -18.51 4.57 9.17
C THR A 119 -19.84 4.68 9.88
N GLU A 120 -20.87 4.03 9.37
CA GLU A 120 -22.20 3.96 9.98
C GLU A 120 -22.64 2.50 10.06
N ASP A 121 -23.02 2.07 11.25
CA ASP A 121 -23.56 0.73 11.45
C ASP A 121 -25.07 0.66 11.12
N LYS A 122 -25.64 -0.56 11.15
CA LYS A 122 -27.08 -0.77 10.90
C LYS A 122 -27.98 -0.07 11.92
N GLY A 123 -27.47 0.29 13.08
CA GLY A 123 -28.18 1.02 14.13
C GLY A 123 -28.13 2.54 13.95
N GLY A 124 -27.39 3.02 12.94
CA GLY A 124 -27.19 4.45 12.70
C GLY A 124 -26.09 5.06 13.58
N HIS A 125 -25.30 4.24 14.28
CA HIS A 125 -24.13 4.73 15.02
C HIS A 125 -23.00 5.06 14.05
N LYS A 126 -22.46 6.28 14.19
CA LYS A 126 -21.38 6.79 13.35
C LYS A 126 -20.08 6.89 14.12
N GLU A 127 -19.02 6.40 13.53
CA GLU A 127 -17.64 6.61 13.97
C GLU A 127 -16.90 7.40 12.89
N GLN A 128 -16.12 8.39 13.30
CA GLN A 128 -15.37 9.26 12.41
C GLN A 128 -13.89 9.20 12.76
N ILE A 129 -13.04 9.19 11.74
CA ILE A 129 -11.59 9.31 11.85
C ILE A 129 -11.21 10.62 11.19
N ASP A 130 -10.47 11.45 11.91
CA ASP A 130 -10.05 12.78 11.49
C ASP A 130 -8.55 12.85 11.26
N SER A 131 -8.11 13.75 10.39
CA SER A 131 -6.73 14.21 10.27
C SER A 131 -6.45 15.29 11.33
N ASP A 132 -5.25 15.27 11.91
CA ASP A 132 -4.84 16.17 12.99
C ASP A 132 -4.23 17.50 12.52
N GLU A 133 -3.85 17.63 11.25
CA GLU A 133 -3.23 18.82 10.65
C GLU A 133 -1.71 18.99 10.96
N GLU A 134 -1.06 18.04 11.59
CA GLU A 134 0.39 18.15 11.83
C GLU A 134 1.19 18.14 10.53
N HIS A 135 0.63 17.50 9.48
CA HIS A 135 1.21 17.39 8.15
C HIS A 135 0.19 17.84 7.09
N LYS A 136 0.66 18.54 6.09
CA LYS A 136 -0.17 18.96 4.97
C LYS A 136 0.65 18.92 3.69
N PHE A 137 0.17 18.16 2.73
CA PHE A 137 0.80 18.11 1.42
C PHE A 137 0.35 19.31 0.57
N GLU A 138 1.28 20.16 0.15
CA GLU A 138 0.96 21.43 -0.54
C GLU A 138 1.39 21.45 -2.01
N LYS A 139 1.98 20.35 -2.53
CA LYS A 139 2.40 20.27 -3.93
C LYS A 139 1.27 19.75 -4.81
N PRO A 140 1.26 20.09 -6.11
CA PRO A 140 0.34 19.49 -7.06
C PRO A 140 0.40 17.97 -7.01
N MET A 141 -0.76 17.30 -7.00
CA MET A 141 -0.80 15.86 -7.04
C MET A 141 -1.91 15.31 -7.95
N ALA A 142 -1.70 14.09 -8.41
CA ALA A 142 -2.70 13.31 -9.11
C ALA A 142 -2.76 11.88 -8.53
N VAL A 143 -3.96 11.31 -8.47
CA VAL A 143 -4.20 9.93 -8.05
C VAL A 143 -4.72 9.14 -9.24
N LEU A 144 -4.02 8.06 -9.60
CA LEU A 144 -4.44 7.18 -10.70
C LEU A 144 -5.33 6.06 -10.16
N THR A 145 -6.49 5.89 -10.76
CA THR A 145 -7.45 4.86 -10.39
C THR A 145 -7.95 4.05 -11.59
N ASN A 146 -8.48 2.85 -11.34
CA ASN A 146 -9.20 2.07 -12.32
C ASN A 146 -10.32 1.22 -11.66
N GLY A 147 -11.05 0.44 -12.44
CA GLY A 147 -12.14 -0.40 -11.97
C GLY A 147 -11.76 -1.48 -10.93
N ASN A 148 -10.47 -1.72 -10.70
CA ASN A 148 -9.96 -2.61 -9.66
C ASN A 148 -9.47 -1.86 -8.41
N SER A 149 -9.50 -0.52 -8.42
CA SER A 149 -9.25 0.29 -7.22
C SER A 149 -10.48 0.21 -6.32
N ALA A 150 -10.34 -0.35 -5.12
CA ALA A 150 -11.49 -0.65 -4.25
C ALA A 150 -11.22 -0.32 -2.78
N SER A 151 -12.30 -0.12 -2.00
CA SER A 151 -12.26 -0.01 -0.52
C SER A 151 -11.30 1.09 -0.04
N ALA A 152 -10.21 0.78 0.67
CA ALA A 152 -9.22 1.76 1.14
C ALA A 152 -8.66 2.64 0.01
N SER A 153 -8.50 2.11 -1.22
CA SER A 153 -8.11 2.92 -2.38
C SER A 153 -9.17 3.98 -2.72
N GLU A 154 -10.44 3.66 -2.52
CA GLU A 154 -11.54 4.60 -2.75
C GLU A 154 -11.63 5.65 -1.64
N ILE A 155 -11.30 5.28 -0.40
CA ILE A 155 -11.16 6.23 0.71
C ILE A 155 -10.03 7.22 0.40
N TYR A 156 -8.86 6.71 -0.04
CA TYR A 156 -7.73 7.56 -0.40
C TYR A 156 -8.09 8.55 -1.51
N ALA A 157 -8.60 8.04 -2.64
CA ALA A 157 -8.96 8.86 -3.78
C ALA A 157 -10.09 9.85 -3.46
N GLY A 158 -11.12 9.40 -2.73
CA GLY A 158 -12.24 10.24 -2.32
C GLY A 158 -11.82 11.38 -1.41
N ALA A 159 -11.00 11.12 -0.41
CA ALA A 159 -10.49 12.16 0.48
C ALA A 159 -9.64 13.20 -0.28
N ILE A 160 -8.73 12.78 -1.15
CA ILE A 160 -7.94 13.70 -1.99
C ILE A 160 -8.85 14.58 -2.86
N GLN A 161 -9.90 14.00 -3.44
CA GLN A 161 -10.88 14.72 -4.26
C GLN A 161 -11.72 15.68 -3.46
N ASP A 162 -12.28 15.25 -2.33
CA ASP A 162 -13.19 16.04 -1.50
C ASP A 162 -12.49 17.26 -0.88
N TYR A 163 -11.21 17.11 -0.51
CA TYR A 163 -10.39 18.22 -0.03
C TYR A 163 -9.82 19.09 -1.16
N GLY A 164 -9.94 18.67 -2.42
CA GLY A 164 -9.45 19.43 -3.58
C GLY A 164 -7.93 19.61 -3.61
N ILE A 165 -7.19 18.70 -2.98
CA ILE A 165 -5.72 18.76 -2.93
C ILE A 165 -5.04 18.02 -4.09
N GLY A 166 -5.80 17.30 -4.90
CA GLY A 166 -5.28 16.60 -6.08
C GLY A 166 -6.37 16.22 -7.06
N GLU A 167 -5.96 15.84 -8.26
CA GLU A 167 -6.83 15.41 -9.35
C GLU A 167 -6.90 13.88 -9.42
N ILE A 168 -8.11 13.33 -9.61
CA ILE A 168 -8.30 11.89 -9.82
C ILE A 168 -8.30 11.61 -11.32
N VAL A 169 -7.38 10.76 -11.76
CA VAL A 169 -7.17 10.44 -13.17
C VAL A 169 -7.36 8.95 -13.40
N GLY A 170 -8.21 8.59 -14.35
CA GLY A 170 -8.44 7.19 -14.73
C GLY A 170 -9.90 6.86 -15.00
N THR A 171 -10.32 5.67 -14.60
CA THR A 171 -11.69 5.20 -14.76
C THR A 171 -12.38 5.05 -13.40
N THR A 172 -13.73 4.95 -13.43
CA THR A 172 -14.55 4.71 -12.24
C THR A 172 -14.00 3.53 -11.43
N THR A 173 -13.90 3.72 -10.12
CA THR A 173 -13.44 2.72 -9.15
C THR A 173 -14.47 1.63 -8.92
N TYR A 174 -14.15 0.64 -8.10
CA TYR A 174 -15.00 -0.55 -7.89
C TYR A 174 -16.34 -0.25 -7.23
N GLY A 175 -16.42 0.70 -6.30
CA GLY A 175 -17.63 1.07 -5.57
C GLY A 175 -17.88 0.23 -4.31
N LYS A 176 -16.83 -0.18 -3.58
CA LYS A 176 -16.95 -0.92 -2.32
C LYS A 176 -17.05 0.03 -1.11
N GLY A 177 -18.29 0.42 -0.74
CA GLY A 177 -18.56 1.30 0.40
C GLY A 177 -18.88 0.56 1.71
N VAL A 178 -18.28 -0.61 1.98
CA VAL A 178 -18.51 -1.39 3.20
C VAL A 178 -17.21 -1.74 3.92
N VAL A 179 -17.25 -1.66 5.27
CA VAL A 179 -16.16 -2.10 6.15
C VAL A 179 -16.60 -3.36 6.88
N GLN A 180 -15.73 -4.35 6.99
CA GLN A 180 -15.98 -5.62 7.66
C GLN A 180 -15.03 -5.76 8.86
N PRO A 181 -15.42 -5.27 10.07
CA PRO A 181 -14.62 -5.50 11.26
C PRO A 181 -14.66 -6.98 11.65
N VAL A 182 -13.50 -7.52 12.03
CA VAL A 182 -13.41 -8.89 12.58
C VAL A 182 -13.35 -8.79 14.09
N SER A 183 -14.36 -9.35 14.76
CA SER A 183 -14.36 -9.50 16.23
C SER A 183 -14.14 -10.97 16.58
N TYR A 184 -13.13 -11.23 17.40
CA TYR A 184 -12.92 -12.54 17.99
C TYR A 184 -13.72 -12.64 19.28
N THR A 185 -14.63 -13.59 19.35
CA THR A 185 -15.53 -13.79 20.50
C THR A 185 -15.02 -14.81 21.51
N HIS A 186 -13.79 -15.24 21.40
CA HIS A 186 -13.13 -16.23 22.29
C HIS A 186 -11.80 -15.73 22.81
#